data_45d32dedb6a64b244f88143e6bbe5c5a
#
_entry.id   45d32dedb6a64b244f88143e6bbe5c5a
#
_cell.length_a   1.000
_cell.length_b   1.000
_cell.length_c   1.000
_cell.angle_alpha   90.00
_cell.angle_beta   90.00
_cell.angle_gamma   90.00
#
_symmetry.space_group_name_H-M   'P 1'
#
loop_
_entity.id
_entity.type
_entity.pdbx_description
1 polymer ?
#
loop_
_entity_poly.entity_id
_entity_poly.type
_entity_poly.pdbx_seq_one_letter_code
_entity_poly.pdbx_strand_id
1 'polypeptide(L)'
;MYSGWHTDNEWLIGPGRVLDPATAFIIVPNMLGNGLSSSPSNTPAPYDGPRFPAVTFHDQVEAQYRLVTEKFGIGSISLVTGWSMGAGQTYQWAVSHPEMVQRAAPFCGSSITAPHNKVFLESLVAALTADAAFAEGDYDPARPPIKGLRAFARVYSGWGYSQAFYWQETWRELGYTSFDDFLYGFWEGFFRDGRDPNNLIAMIGTWHSGNIGNTPGFDGDVQKALASIKCPLLAMPAEKDLYFPPEDEQWASQFIPDGEVRVIPGIWGHFAGGGANDVDTDFIDAGLRELMSKPGYAPPV
;
A
#
# COMPACT_ATOMS: atom_id res chain seq x y z
N MET A 1 -2.33 -0.60 -2.21
CA MET A 1 -2.65 0.70 -1.58
C MET A 1 -3.78 0.49 -0.58
N TYR A 2 -3.78 1.22 0.54
CA TYR A 2 -4.91 1.24 1.47
C TYR A 2 -6.16 1.78 0.78
N SER A 3 -7.31 1.13 0.94
CA SER A 3 -8.59 1.49 0.31
C SER A 3 -8.58 1.67 -1.21
N GLY A 4 -7.48 1.33 -1.89
CA GLY A 4 -7.36 1.41 -3.35
C GLY A 4 -7.74 0.12 -4.06
N TRP A 5 -7.95 0.24 -5.37
CA TRP A 5 -8.28 -0.85 -6.30
C TRP A 5 -7.18 -1.02 -7.34
N HIS A 6 -7.25 -2.10 -8.12
CA HIS A 6 -6.28 -2.37 -9.19
C HIS A 6 -6.20 -1.22 -10.21
N THR A 7 -7.31 -0.53 -10.48
CA THR A 7 -7.37 0.63 -11.38
C THR A 7 -6.56 1.83 -10.90
N ASP A 8 -6.33 1.96 -9.59
CA ASP A 8 -5.55 3.07 -9.04
C ASP A 8 -4.03 2.95 -9.29
N ASN A 9 -3.60 1.91 -10.01
CA ASN A 9 -2.20 1.70 -10.41
C ASN A 9 -2.00 1.88 -11.93
N GLU A 10 -3.03 2.21 -12.70
CA GLU A 10 -2.96 2.33 -14.16
C GLU A 10 -2.01 3.44 -14.62
N TRP A 11 -1.77 4.45 -13.81
CA TRP A 11 -0.81 5.53 -14.09
C TRP A 11 0.63 5.04 -14.31
N LEU A 12 1.00 3.92 -13.72
CA LEU A 12 2.34 3.30 -13.84
C LEU A 12 2.42 2.32 -15.01
N ILE A 13 1.29 1.97 -15.64
CA ILE A 13 1.17 0.93 -16.66
C ILE A 13 0.83 1.56 -18.01
N GLY A 14 1.64 1.32 -19.02
CA GLY A 14 1.33 1.80 -20.36
C GLY A 14 2.50 1.85 -21.32
N PRO A 15 2.24 2.21 -22.59
CA PRO A 15 3.28 2.34 -23.59
C PRO A 15 4.39 3.32 -23.18
N GLY A 16 5.64 2.89 -23.30
CA GLY A 16 6.80 3.70 -22.95
C GLY A 16 7.15 3.72 -21.45
N ARG A 17 6.32 3.18 -20.58
CA ARG A 17 6.64 2.91 -19.18
C ARG A 17 7.44 1.60 -19.05
N VAL A 18 8.07 1.40 -17.89
CA VAL A 18 8.70 0.10 -17.59
C VAL A 18 7.65 -1.02 -17.54
N LEU A 19 6.47 -0.72 -17.03
CA LEU A 19 5.34 -1.65 -17.00
C LEU A 19 4.51 -1.51 -18.28
N ASP A 20 5.08 -1.92 -19.42
CA ASP A 20 4.42 -1.89 -20.73
C ASP A 20 3.76 -3.25 -21.00
N PRO A 21 2.41 -3.31 -21.18
CA PRO A 21 1.70 -4.55 -21.50
C PRO A 21 2.12 -5.19 -22.84
N ALA A 22 2.78 -4.45 -23.72
CA ALA A 22 3.32 -5.00 -24.97
C ALA A 22 4.55 -5.90 -24.72
N THR A 23 5.23 -5.75 -23.60
CA THR A 23 6.48 -6.48 -23.29
C THR A 23 6.41 -7.30 -22.01
N ALA A 24 5.39 -7.09 -21.17
CA ALA A 24 5.25 -7.75 -19.88
C ALA A 24 3.82 -8.24 -19.62
N PHE A 25 3.70 -9.40 -18.98
CA PHE A 25 2.45 -9.86 -18.40
C PHE A 25 2.32 -9.27 -17.00
N ILE A 26 1.38 -8.35 -16.80
CA ILE A 26 1.24 -7.55 -15.59
C ILE A 26 0.04 -8.06 -14.79
N ILE A 27 0.25 -8.40 -13.53
CA ILE A 27 -0.78 -8.83 -12.59
C ILE A 27 -0.93 -7.76 -11.50
N VAL A 28 -2.13 -7.20 -11.36
CA VAL A 28 -2.46 -6.22 -10.31
C VAL A 28 -3.56 -6.83 -9.42
N PRO A 29 -3.21 -7.57 -8.36
CA PRO A 29 -4.18 -8.21 -7.51
C PRO A 29 -4.87 -7.21 -6.59
N ASN A 30 -6.18 -7.33 -6.43
CA ASN A 30 -6.89 -6.64 -5.35
C ASN A 30 -6.63 -7.34 -4.02
N MET A 31 -6.35 -6.58 -2.98
CA MET A 31 -6.14 -7.12 -1.64
C MET A 31 -7.43 -7.70 -1.07
N LEU A 32 -7.32 -8.78 -0.29
CA LEU A 32 -8.40 -9.24 0.59
C LEU A 32 -8.80 -8.09 1.54
N GLY A 33 -10.07 -7.83 1.68
CA GLY A 33 -10.57 -6.73 2.49
C GLY A 33 -10.85 -5.43 1.74
N ASN A 34 -10.45 -5.27 0.46
CA ASN A 34 -10.58 -3.99 -0.25
C ASN A 34 -11.94 -3.74 -0.94
N GLY A 35 -12.87 -4.69 -0.84
CA GLY A 35 -14.21 -4.61 -1.43
C GLY A 35 -14.36 -5.25 -2.81
N LEU A 36 -13.27 -5.57 -3.52
CA LEU A 36 -13.31 -6.25 -4.82
C LEU A 36 -12.87 -7.72 -4.73
N SER A 37 -11.85 -8.03 -3.94
CA SER A 37 -11.58 -9.41 -3.50
C SER A 37 -12.51 -9.77 -2.33
N SER A 38 -12.40 -10.99 -1.77
CA SER A 38 -13.13 -11.36 -0.57
C SER A 38 -12.93 -10.33 0.53
N SER A 39 -14.02 -9.79 1.06
CA SER A 39 -14.03 -8.62 1.92
C SER A 39 -15.23 -8.67 2.88
N PRO A 40 -15.21 -7.92 3.99
CA PRO A 40 -16.37 -7.80 4.88
C PRO A 40 -17.69 -7.54 4.16
N SER A 41 -17.70 -6.67 3.16
CA SER A 41 -18.91 -6.23 2.44
C SER A 41 -19.45 -7.22 1.43
N ASN A 42 -18.69 -8.24 1.03
CA ASN A 42 -19.08 -9.19 -0.03
C ASN A 42 -18.93 -10.67 0.35
N THR A 43 -18.49 -10.97 1.57
CA THR A 43 -18.38 -12.33 2.09
C THR A 43 -19.69 -12.71 2.78
N PRO A 44 -20.25 -13.91 2.52
CA PRO A 44 -21.48 -14.35 3.18
C PRO A 44 -21.26 -14.72 4.65
N ALA A 45 -22.35 -14.73 5.43
CA ALA A 45 -22.32 -15.25 6.79
C ALA A 45 -21.73 -16.68 6.83
N PRO A 46 -20.97 -17.05 7.86
CA PRO A 46 -20.75 -16.33 9.12
C PRO A 46 -19.56 -15.34 9.12
N TYR A 47 -18.97 -15.05 7.98
CA TYR A 47 -17.74 -14.24 7.84
C TYR A 47 -18.01 -12.85 7.24
N ASP A 48 -19.24 -12.39 7.27
CA ASP A 48 -19.68 -11.09 6.78
C ASP A 48 -19.41 -9.95 7.76
N GLY A 49 -19.32 -8.73 7.27
CA GLY A 49 -19.21 -7.52 8.09
C GLY A 49 -18.05 -7.59 9.11
N PRO A 50 -18.31 -7.27 10.38
CA PRO A 50 -17.27 -7.26 11.42
C PRO A 50 -16.72 -8.66 11.77
N ARG A 51 -17.33 -9.73 11.28
CA ARG A 51 -16.92 -11.13 11.49
C ARG A 51 -15.91 -11.62 10.44
N PHE A 52 -15.51 -10.75 9.50
CA PHE A 52 -14.50 -11.08 8.51
C PHE A 52 -13.16 -11.39 9.20
N PRO A 53 -12.46 -12.45 8.80
CA PRO A 53 -11.22 -12.85 9.47
C PRO A 53 -10.14 -11.77 9.35
N ALA A 54 -9.29 -11.67 10.37
CA ALA A 54 -8.09 -10.85 10.29
C ALA A 54 -7.18 -11.40 9.19
N VAL A 55 -6.68 -10.51 8.33
CA VAL A 55 -5.79 -10.82 7.21
C VAL A 55 -4.49 -10.06 7.38
N THR A 56 -3.35 -10.74 7.23
CA THR A 56 -2.01 -10.15 7.30
C THR A 56 -1.43 -9.93 5.90
N PHE A 57 -0.28 -9.24 5.78
CA PHE A 57 0.46 -9.19 4.50
C PHE A 57 0.93 -10.58 4.06
N HIS A 58 1.25 -11.46 4.99
CA HIS A 58 1.59 -12.84 4.67
C HIS A 58 0.41 -13.57 4.00
N ASP A 59 -0.79 -13.47 4.56
CA ASP A 59 -2.01 -14.07 3.96
C ASP A 59 -2.31 -13.50 2.58
N GLN A 60 -2.13 -12.18 2.39
CA GLN A 60 -2.28 -11.52 1.09
C GLN A 60 -1.34 -12.13 0.07
N VAL A 61 -0.07 -12.26 0.43
CA VAL A 61 0.98 -12.77 -0.47
C VAL A 61 0.80 -14.27 -0.75
N GLU A 62 0.40 -15.07 0.23
CA GLU A 62 0.10 -16.49 0.01
C GLU A 62 -1.08 -16.70 -0.95
N ALA A 63 -2.13 -15.89 -0.84
CA ALA A 63 -3.24 -15.93 -1.80
C ALA A 63 -2.78 -15.53 -3.21
N GLN A 64 -1.93 -14.51 -3.32
CA GLN A 64 -1.35 -14.08 -4.60
C GLN A 64 -0.38 -15.10 -5.17
N TYR A 65 0.42 -15.75 -4.33
CA TYR A 65 1.32 -16.83 -4.73
C TYR A 65 0.55 -17.98 -5.38
N ARG A 66 -0.55 -18.42 -4.77
CA ARG A 66 -1.42 -19.44 -5.38
C ARG A 66 -2.03 -18.99 -6.69
N LEU A 67 -2.49 -17.73 -6.77
CA LEU A 67 -3.00 -17.17 -8.03
C LEU A 67 -1.93 -17.23 -9.13
N VAL A 68 -0.72 -16.80 -8.83
CA VAL A 68 0.38 -16.72 -9.79
C VAL A 68 0.84 -18.11 -10.23
N THR A 69 0.99 -19.05 -9.30
CA THR A 69 1.51 -20.38 -9.59
C THR A 69 0.45 -21.33 -10.10
N GLU A 70 -0.71 -21.43 -9.44
CA GLU A 70 -1.73 -22.43 -9.75
C GLU A 70 -2.62 -22.00 -10.94
N LYS A 71 -2.94 -20.70 -11.03
CA LYS A 71 -3.83 -20.20 -12.09
C LYS A 71 -3.07 -19.82 -13.35
N PHE A 72 -1.91 -19.19 -13.23
CA PHE A 72 -1.14 -18.70 -14.36
C PHE A 72 0.09 -19.54 -14.70
N GLY A 73 0.47 -20.50 -13.84
CA GLY A 73 1.63 -21.38 -14.07
C GLY A 73 2.98 -20.63 -14.07
N ILE A 74 3.06 -19.49 -13.39
CA ILE A 74 4.26 -18.65 -13.37
C ILE A 74 5.17 -19.09 -12.22
N GLY A 75 6.40 -19.51 -12.55
CA GLY A 75 7.41 -19.95 -11.58
C GLY A 75 8.45 -18.88 -11.21
N SER A 76 8.43 -17.72 -11.88
CA SER A 76 9.39 -16.63 -11.63
C SER A 76 8.76 -15.29 -11.96
N ILE A 77 9.01 -14.28 -11.14
CA ILE A 77 8.46 -12.92 -11.28
C ILE A 77 9.62 -11.96 -11.51
N SER A 78 9.63 -11.28 -12.66
CA SER A 78 10.70 -10.38 -13.04
C SER A 78 10.80 -9.15 -12.13
N LEU A 79 9.66 -8.64 -11.65
CA LEU A 79 9.57 -7.51 -10.74
C LEU A 79 8.32 -7.64 -9.86
N VAL A 80 8.49 -7.47 -8.55
CA VAL A 80 7.39 -7.17 -7.63
C VAL A 80 7.53 -5.71 -7.20
N THR A 81 6.48 -4.93 -7.35
CA THR A 81 6.48 -3.51 -7.00
C THR A 81 5.13 -3.08 -6.45
N GLY A 82 5.11 -2.04 -5.64
CA GLY A 82 3.87 -1.52 -5.10
C GLY A 82 4.04 -0.29 -4.24
N TRP A 83 2.96 0.50 -4.17
CA TRP A 83 2.82 1.71 -3.38
C TRP A 83 2.17 1.41 -2.02
N SER A 84 2.66 2.06 -0.94
CA SER A 84 1.99 2.04 0.37
C SER A 84 1.88 0.61 0.94
N MET A 85 0.69 0.11 1.22
CA MET A 85 0.48 -1.31 1.56
C MET A 85 0.94 -2.28 0.46
N GLY A 86 1.00 -1.83 -0.79
CA GLY A 86 1.63 -2.58 -1.89
C GLY A 86 3.14 -2.73 -1.71
N ALA A 87 3.79 -1.72 -1.13
CA ALA A 87 5.20 -1.82 -0.75
C ALA A 87 5.41 -2.84 0.37
N GLY A 88 4.55 -2.85 1.40
CA GLY A 88 4.57 -3.89 2.44
C GLY A 88 4.42 -5.30 1.87
N GLN A 89 3.53 -5.47 0.87
CA GLN A 89 3.39 -6.74 0.15
C GLN A 89 4.63 -7.06 -0.71
N THR A 90 5.29 -6.05 -1.29
CA THR A 90 6.54 -6.23 -2.05
C THR A 90 7.64 -6.80 -1.16
N TYR A 91 7.82 -6.26 0.04
CA TYR A 91 8.72 -6.83 1.04
C TYR A 91 8.31 -8.25 1.44
N GLN A 92 7.01 -8.45 1.69
CA GLN A 92 6.49 -9.77 2.06
C GLN A 92 6.74 -10.82 0.97
N TRP A 93 6.56 -10.48 -0.32
CA TRP A 93 6.89 -11.36 -1.44
C TRP A 93 8.37 -11.73 -1.45
N ALA A 94 9.26 -10.75 -1.29
CA ALA A 94 10.70 -10.98 -1.31
C ALA A 94 11.18 -11.87 -0.15
N VAL A 95 10.46 -11.86 0.98
CA VAL A 95 10.77 -12.68 2.16
C VAL A 95 10.09 -14.05 2.10
N SER A 96 8.81 -14.12 1.71
CA SER A 96 8.07 -15.39 1.68
C SER A 96 8.48 -16.29 0.51
N HIS A 97 8.79 -15.70 -0.65
CA HIS A 97 9.09 -16.44 -1.87
C HIS A 97 10.38 -15.94 -2.56
N PRO A 98 11.52 -15.93 -1.84
CA PRO A 98 12.77 -15.34 -2.32
C PRO A 98 13.31 -15.97 -3.60
N GLU A 99 12.96 -17.26 -3.87
CA GLU A 99 13.39 -17.97 -5.08
C GLU A 99 12.58 -17.57 -6.32
N MET A 100 11.42 -16.95 -6.14
CA MET A 100 10.53 -16.55 -7.22
C MET A 100 10.75 -15.11 -7.68
N VAL A 101 11.14 -14.23 -6.76
CA VAL A 101 11.25 -12.79 -7.00
C VAL A 101 12.62 -12.44 -7.55
N GLN A 102 12.69 -11.98 -8.79
CA GLN A 102 13.95 -11.58 -9.41
C GLN A 102 14.38 -10.17 -9.00
N ARG A 103 13.44 -9.25 -8.78
CA ARG A 103 13.67 -7.87 -8.34
C ARG A 103 12.49 -7.38 -7.52
N ALA A 104 12.75 -6.49 -6.56
CA ALA A 104 11.72 -5.88 -5.72
C ALA A 104 11.86 -4.35 -5.70
N ALA A 105 10.75 -3.63 -5.82
CA ALA A 105 10.76 -2.17 -5.76
C ALA A 105 9.57 -1.64 -4.94
N PRO A 106 9.67 -1.63 -3.60
CA PRO A 106 8.68 -0.97 -2.75
C PRO A 106 8.81 0.56 -2.85
N PHE A 107 7.68 1.29 -2.90
CA PHE A 107 7.72 2.74 -2.82
C PHE A 107 6.64 3.31 -1.91
N CYS A 108 6.98 4.39 -1.19
CA CYS A 108 6.16 5.04 -0.17
C CYS A 108 5.51 4.02 0.79
N GLY A 109 6.31 3.14 1.37
CA GLY A 109 5.84 2.11 2.31
C GLY A 109 7.00 1.61 3.18
N SER A 110 6.81 0.53 3.93
CA SER A 110 7.84 -0.02 4.82
C SER A 110 7.70 -1.53 5.01
N SER A 111 8.79 -2.15 5.48
CA SER A 111 8.86 -3.57 5.83
C SER A 111 8.16 -3.90 7.16
N ILE A 112 7.97 -2.89 8.01
CA ILE A 112 7.30 -2.98 9.31
C ILE A 112 6.50 -1.71 9.57
N THR A 113 5.31 -1.84 10.13
CA THR A 113 4.49 -0.70 10.54
C THR A 113 5.06 -0.07 11.82
N ALA A 114 5.61 1.13 11.68
CA ALA A 114 6.21 1.89 12.78
C ALA A 114 5.17 2.23 13.88
N PRO A 115 5.59 2.36 15.15
CA PRO A 115 4.68 2.74 16.23
C PRO A 115 3.91 4.04 15.98
N HIS A 116 4.53 5.05 15.37
CA HIS A 116 3.87 6.31 15.01
C HIS A 116 2.75 6.10 13.99
N ASN A 117 2.99 5.22 13.01
CA ASN A 117 1.98 4.84 12.03
C ASN A 117 0.79 4.12 12.70
N LYS A 118 1.05 3.27 13.71
CA LYS A 118 -0.02 2.62 14.49
C LYS A 118 -0.90 3.63 15.21
N VAL A 119 -0.34 4.71 15.77
CA VAL A 119 -1.12 5.81 16.38
C VAL A 119 -2.07 6.45 15.35
N PHE A 120 -1.59 6.66 14.13
CA PHE A 120 -2.44 7.15 13.04
C PHE A 120 -3.61 6.18 12.74
N LEU A 121 -3.32 4.88 12.59
CA LEU A 121 -4.32 3.86 12.29
C LEU A 121 -5.36 3.73 13.40
N GLU A 122 -4.95 3.75 14.67
CA GLU A 122 -5.85 3.77 15.83
C GLU A 122 -6.73 5.04 15.82
N SER A 123 -6.20 6.19 15.42
CA SER A 123 -6.97 7.42 15.30
C SER A 123 -8.06 7.33 14.24
N LEU A 124 -7.80 6.63 13.13
CA LEU A 124 -8.79 6.37 12.09
C LEU A 124 -9.91 5.46 12.59
N VAL A 125 -9.56 4.38 13.28
CA VAL A 125 -10.54 3.45 13.88
C VAL A 125 -11.40 4.22 14.88
N ALA A 126 -10.79 4.98 15.79
CA ALA A 126 -11.52 5.75 16.79
C ALA A 126 -12.47 6.79 16.15
N ALA A 127 -12.03 7.48 15.09
CA ALA A 127 -12.86 8.46 14.39
C ALA A 127 -14.10 7.82 13.72
N LEU A 128 -13.92 6.65 13.09
CA LEU A 128 -15.01 5.94 12.42
C LEU A 128 -16.00 5.32 13.42
N THR A 129 -15.49 4.66 14.44
CA THR A 129 -16.31 3.91 15.41
C THR A 129 -17.01 4.80 16.44
N ALA A 130 -16.61 6.08 16.57
CA ALA A 130 -17.31 7.07 17.39
C ALA A 130 -18.70 7.44 16.85
N ASP A 131 -19.00 7.15 15.60
CA ASP A 131 -20.36 7.33 15.05
C ASP A 131 -21.27 6.22 15.55
N ALA A 132 -22.33 6.57 16.28
CA ALA A 132 -23.29 5.59 16.80
C ALA A 132 -23.94 4.75 15.68
N ALA A 133 -24.01 5.27 14.45
CA ALA A 133 -24.52 4.54 13.30
C ALA A 133 -23.60 3.38 12.86
N PHE A 134 -22.33 3.34 13.31
CA PHE A 134 -21.41 2.24 13.03
C PHE A 134 -21.84 0.93 13.68
N ALA A 135 -22.51 0.99 14.84
CA ALA A 135 -23.10 -0.15 15.53
C ALA A 135 -22.18 -1.37 15.63
N GLU A 136 -20.94 -1.14 16.07
CA GLU A 136 -19.88 -2.18 16.21
C GLU A 136 -19.61 -2.95 14.88
N GLY A 137 -19.90 -2.32 13.73
CA GLY A 137 -19.76 -2.89 12.40
C GLY A 137 -21.03 -3.55 11.84
N ASP A 138 -22.07 -3.72 12.65
CA ASP A 138 -23.39 -4.23 12.20
C ASP A 138 -24.34 -3.06 11.81
N TYR A 139 -23.80 -2.03 11.13
CA TYR A 139 -24.57 -0.88 10.67
C TYR A 139 -25.60 -1.26 9.59
N ASP A 140 -26.67 -0.46 9.52
CA ASP A 140 -27.65 -0.53 8.43
C ASP A 140 -27.03 0.02 7.13
N PRO A 141 -26.88 -0.78 6.05
CA PRO A 141 -26.33 -0.30 4.78
C PRO A 141 -27.09 0.86 4.15
N ALA A 142 -28.38 1.03 4.47
CA ALA A 142 -29.18 2.17 4.02
C ALA A 142 -28.90 3.45 4.84
N ARG A 143 -28.24 3.33 5.99
CA ARG A 143 -27.88 4.42 6.90
C ARG A 143 -26.46 4.24 7.43
N PRO A 144 -25.44 4.24 6.55
CA PRO A 144 -24.06 4.00 6.96
C PRO A 144 -23.56 5.11 7.91
N PRO A 145 -22.45 4.88 8.63
CA PRO A 145 -21.89 5.83 9.59
C PRO A 145 -21.20 7.00 8.88
N ILE A 146 -21.97 7.86 8.23
CA ILE A 146 -21.47 8.98 7.41
C ILE A 146 -20.65 10.00 8.22
N LYS A 147 -21.04 10.27 9.48
CA LYS A 147 -20.26 11.18 10.34
C LYS A 147 -18.90 10.58 10.68
N GLY A 148 -18.86 9.30 10.95
CA GLY A 148 -17.62 8.55 11.19
C GLY A 148 -16.72 8.52 9.97
N LEU A 149 -17.25 8.24 8.77
CA LEU A 149 -16.51 8.27 7.51
C LEU A 149 -15.93 9.66 7.20
N ARG A 150 -16.68 10.72 7.46
CA ARG A 150 -16.18 12.11 7.31
C ARG A 150 -15.09 12.44 8.32
N ALA A 151 -15.23 12.03 9.58
CA ALA A 151 -14.20 12.20 10.61
C ALA A 151 -12.92 11.42 10.24
N PHE A 152 -13.07 10.19 9.81
CA PHE A 152 -12.01 9.35 9.26
C PHE A 152 -11.23 10.06 8.15
N ALA A 153 -11.94 10.58 7.16
CA ALA A 153 -11.37 11.31 6.03
C ALA A 153 -10.53 12.52 6.48
N ARG A 154 -11.03 13.28 7.46
CA ARG A 154 -10.32 14.45 7.99
C ARG A 154 -9.05 14.08 8.76
N VAL A 155 -9.08 13.02 9.54
CA VAL A 155 -7.85 12.48 10.16
C VAL A 155 -6.87 12.05 9.07
N TYR A 156 -7.35 11.32 8.06
CA TYR A 156 -6.53 10.84 6.95
C TYR A 156 -5.90 11.98 6.15
N SER A 157 -6.64 13.07 5.93
CA SER A 157 -6.20 14.23 5.16
C SER A 157 -4.94 14.88 5.73
N GLY A 158 -4.80 14.91 7.05
CA GLY A 158 -3.64 15.50 7.72
C GLY A 158 -2.34 14.71 7.57
N TRP A 159 -2.41 13.50 7.01
CA TRP A 159 -1.26 12.60 6.89
C TRP A 159 -0.90 12.24 5.44
N GLY A 160 -1.87 12.26 4.52
CA GLY A 160 -1.66 11.81 3.14
C GLY A 160 -0.76 12.72 2.32
N TYR A 161 -0.91 14.03 2.50
CA TYR A 161 -0.06 15.04 1.89
C TYR A 161 0.83 15.70 2.94
N SER A 162 1.96 16.27 2.50
CA SER A 162 2.88 16.96 3.39
C SER A 162 2.33 18.30 3.88
N GLN A 163 2.91 18.81 4.96
CA GLN A 163 2.62 20.17 5.43
C GLN A 163 2.93 21.22 4.36
N ALA A 164 4.03 21.05 3.61
CA ALA A 164 4.41 21.94 2.53
C ALA A 164 3.39 21.96 1.38
N PHE A 165 2.80 20.80 1.05
CA PHE A 165 1.72 20.68 0.07
C PHE A 165 0.53 21.58 0.46
N TYR A 166 0.11 21.53 1.71
CA TYR A 166 -0.98 22.38 2.21
C TYR A 166 -0.58 23.86 2.26
N TRP A 167 0.61 24.16 2.74
CA TRP A 167 1.12 25.52 2.85
C TRP A 167 1.25 26.24 1.51
N GLN A 168 1.66 25.51 0.46
CA GLN A 168 1.83 26.03 -0.89
C GLN A 168 0.53 25.95 -1.72
N GLU A 169 -0.57 25.51 -1.12
CA GLU A 169 -1.86 25.32 -1.79
C GLU A 169 -1.79 24.42 -3.04
N THR A 170 -0.88 23.42 -3.06
CA THR A 170 -0.66 22.52 -4.21
C THR A 170 -1.91 21.73 -4.60
N TRP A 171 -2.90 21.62 -3.70
CA TRP A 171 -4.21 21.07 -4.00
C TRP A 171 -4.96 21.83 -5.13
N ARG A 172 -4.55 23.06 -5.47
CA ARG A 172 -5.05 23.78 -6.65
C ARG A 172 -4.66 23.13 -7.97
N GLU A 173 -3.51 22.45 -8.01
CA GLU A 173 -3.07 21.69 -9.18
C GLU A 173 -3.98 20.48 -9.44
N LEU A 174 -4.69 19.99 -8.41
CA LEU A 174 -5.72 18.96 -8.52
C LEU A 174 -7.10 19.51 -8.94
N GLY A 175 -7.20 20.83 -9.22
CA GLY A 175 -8.42 21.48 -9.71
C GLY A 175 -9.34 22.01 -8.63
N TYR A 176 -8.95 22.00 -7.35
CA TYR A 176 -9.77 22.53 -6.26
C TYR A 176 -9.57 24.04 -6.11
N THR A 177 -10.65 24.72 -5.78
CA THR A 177 -10.70 26.22 -5.75
C THR A 177 -10.43 26.80 -4.37
N SER A 178 -10.66 26.03 -3.30
CA SER A 178 -10.43 26.41 -1.92
C SER A 178 -9.99 25.21 -1.08
N PHE A 179 -9.43 25.46 0.11
CA PHE A 179 -9.11 24.42 1.08
C PHE A 179 -10.33 23.59 1.46
N ASP A 180 -11.49 24.25 1.70
CA ASP A 180 -12.72 23.55 2.03
C ASP A 180 -13.22 22.68 0.88
N ASP A 181 -13.10 23.16 -0.36
CA ASP A 181 -13.44 22.40 -1.57
C ASP A 181 -12.58 21.15 -1.67
N PHE A 182 -11.27 21.25 -1.41
CA PHE A 182 -10.37 20.10 -1.36
C PHE A 182 -10.69 19.15 -0.20
N LEU A 183 -10.90 19.66 1.01
CA LEU A 183 -11.18 18.84 2.19
C LEU A 183 -12.50 18.08 2.06
N TYR A 184 -13.56 18.75 1.62
CA TYR A 184 -14.90 18.16 1.54
C TYR A 184 -15.14 17.41 0.22
N GLY A 185 -14.62 17.95 -0.89
CA GLY A 185 -14.78 17.34 -2.21
C GLY A 185 -13.89 16.11 -2.39
N PHE A 186 -12.60 16.26 -2.19
CA PHE A 186 -11.65 15.15 -2.35
C PHE A 186 -11.70 14.18 -1.17
N TRP A 187 -11.32 14.64 0.03
CA TRP A 187 -11.09 13.71 1.15
C TRP A 187 -12.37 13.10 1.69
N GLU A 188 -13.37 13.91 2.05
CA GLU A 188 -14.62 13.35 2.55
C GLU A 188 -15.38 12.59 1.46
N GLY A 189 -15.34 13.07 0.20
CA GLY A 189 -15.94 12.39 -0.94
C GLY A 189 -15.35 11.00 -1.14
N PHE A 190 -14.02 10.90 -1.13
CA PHE A 190 -13.32 9.63 -1.35
C PHE A 190 -13.72 8.52 -0.35
N PHE A 191 -13.88 8.85 0.92
CA PHE A 191 -14.25 7.85 1.94
C PHE A 191 -15.77 7.67 2.10
N ARG A 192 -16.56 8.72 1.90
CA ARG A 192 -17.99 8.66 2.01
C ARG A 192 -18.65 7.90 0.84
N ASP A 193 -18.14 8.13 -0.37
CA ASP A 193 -18.81 7.71 -1.59
C ASP A 193 -18.19 6.39 -2.10
N GLY A 194 -18.75 5.25 -1.64
CA GLY A 194 -18.42 3.93 -2.14
C GLY A 194 -17.36 3.15 -1.36
N ARG A 195 -16.93 3.62 -0.18
CA ARG A 195 -16.08 2.83 0.73
C ARG A 195 -16.91 2.23 1.86
N ASP A 196 -16.84 0.90 1.99
CA ASP A 196 -17.51 0.19 3.07
C ASP A 196 -16.73 0.35 4.39
N PRO A 197 -17.36 0.75 5.51
CA PRO A 197 -16.70 0.95 6.79
C PRO A 197 -15.95 -0.28 7.31
N ASN A 198 -16.51 -1.48 7.20
CA ASN A 198 -15.87 -2.71 7.67
C ASN A 198 -14.67 -3.08 6.77
N ASN A 199 -14.74 -2.82 5.46
CA ASN A 199 -13.59 -3.00 4.57
C ASN A 199 -12.44 -2.07 4.98
N LEU A 200 -12.73 -0.82 5.35
CA LEU A 200 -11.71 0.11 5.85
C LEU A 200 -11.07 -0.41 7.14
N ILE A 201 -11.85 -0.92 8.09
CA ILE A 201 -11.33 -1.49 9.35
C ILE A 201 -10.48 -2.74 9.08
N ALA A 202 -10.94 -3.65 8.22
CA ALA A 202 -10.18 -4.86 7.87
C ALA A 202 -8.82 -4.51 7.25
N MET A 203 -8.79 -3.55 6.33
CA MET A 203 -7.55 -3.07 5.71
C MET A 203 -6.63 -2.36 6.71
N ILE A 204 -7.17 -1.62 7.68
CA ILE A 204 -6.40 -1.06 8.80
C ILE A 204 -5.75 -2.19 9.60
N GLY A 205 -6.47 -3.25 9.91
CA GLY A 205 -5.95 -4.42 10.63
C GLY A 205 -4.74 -5.05 9.92
N THR A 206 -4.84 -5.22 8.60
CA THR A 206 -3.74 -5.71 7.77
C THR A 206 -2.51 -4.79 7.86
N TRP A 207 -2.71 -3.47 7.73
CA TRP A 207 -1.61 -2.50 7.82
C TRP A 207 -1.01 -2.44 9.22
N HIS A 208 -1.83 -2.34 10.25
CA HIS A 208 -1.42 -2.26 11.66
C HIS A 208 -0.55 -3.46 12.08
N SER A 209 -0.90 -4.67 11.61
CA SER A 209 -0.15 -5.90 11.88
C SER A 209 1.10 -6.08 11.01
N GLY A 210 1.34 -5.19 10.06
CA GLY A 210 2.43 -5.28 9.10
C GLY A 210 3.80 -5.40 9.75
N ASN A 211 4.44 -6.57 9.57
CA ASN A 211 5.80 -6.87 10.00
C ASN A 211 6.27 -8.13 9.29
N ILE A 212 7.22 -8.01 8.38
CA ILE A 212 7.78 -9.15 7.64
C ILE A 212 8.51 -10.14 8.55
N GLY A 213 8.98 -9.71 9.72
CA GLY A 213 9.56 -10.59 10.74
C GLY A 213 8.57 -11.63 11.30
N ASN A 214 7.25 -11.38 11.15
CA ASN A 214 6.22 -12.35 11.54
C ASN A 214 6.02 -13.47 10.50
N THR A 215 6.73 -13.44 9.37
CA THR A 215 6.75 -14.55 8.42
C THR A 215 7.28 -15.81 9.09
N PRO A 216 6.68 -16.99 8.88
CA PRO A 216 7.14 -18.25 9.50
C PRO A 216 8.64 -18.46 9.33
N GLY A 217 9.33 -18.76 10.43
CA GLY A 217 10.79 -18.99 10.46
C GLY A 217 11.63 -17.78 10.89
N PHE A 218 11.03 -16.61 11.09
CA PHE A 218 11.76 -15.41 11.54
C PHE A 218 11.41 -14.99 12.98
N ASP A 219 10.37 -15.53 13.60
CA ASP A 219 10.02 -15.36 15.02
C ASP A 219 9.91 -13.88 15.47
N GLY A 220 9.40 -13.01 14.60
CA GLY A 220 9.25 -11.58 14.83
C GLY A 220 10.51 -10.76 14.50
N ASP A 221 11.62 -11.39 14.12
CA ASP A 221 12.89 -10.74 13.80
C ASP A 221 12.89 -10.15 12.39
N VAL A 222 12.63 -8.86 12.33
CA VAL A 222 12.59 -8.10 11.07
C VAL A 222 13.96 -8.01 10.39
N GLN A 223 15.05 -7.91 11.16
CA GLN A 223 16.40 -7.80 10.59
C GLN A 223 16.81 -9.11 9.93
N LYS A 224 16.48 -10.23 10.56
CA LYS A 224 16.70 -11.58 9.99
C LYS A 224 15.86 -11.77 8.73
N ALA A 225 14.62 -11.29 8.71
CA ALA A 225 13.75 -11.35 7.53
C ALA A 225 14.32 -10.50 6.38
N LEU A 226 14.74 -9.26 6.64
CA LEU A 226 15.38 -8.39 5.65
C LEU A 226 16.65 -9.02 5.08
N ALA A 227 17.50 -9.61 5.95
CA ALA A 227 18.73 -10.29 5.53
C ALA A 227 18.51 -11.54 4.66
N SER A 228 17.29 -12.09 4.65
CA SER A 228 16.93 -13.25 3.81
C SER A 228 16.54 -12.89 2.38
N ILE A 229 16.34 -11.60 2.06
CA ILE A 229 16.00 -11.14 0.72
C ILE A 229 17.16 -11.41 -0.22
N LYS A 230 16.88 -12.09 -1.34
CA LYS A 230 17.90 -12.53 -2.30
C LYS A 230 18.00 -11.65 -3.54
N CYS A 231 16.93 -10.99 -3.89
CA CYS A 231 16.87 -10.16 -5.10
C CYS A 231 17.38 -8.74 -4.84
N PRO A 232 17.90 -8.05 -5.87
CA PRO A 232 18.09 -6.61 -5.82
C PRO A 232 16.80 -5.90 -5.42
N LEU A 233 16.89 -5.00 -4.44
CA LEU A 233 15.75 -4.24 -3.93
C LEU A 233 16.03 -2.75 -3.98
N LEU A 234 15.14 -1.99 -4.66
CA LEU A 234 15.16 -0.54 -4.71
C LEU A 234 13.96 0.02 -3.94
N ALA A 235 14.19 0.53 -2.73
CA ALA A 235 13.17 1.23 -1.95
C ALA A 235 13.11 2.70 -2.35
N MET A 236 11.91 3.21 -2.65
CA MET A 236 11.70 4.61 -3.04
C MET A 236 10.71 5.31 -2.09
N PRO A 237 11.14 5.72 -0.88
CA PRO A 237 10.31 6.53 0.02
C PRO A 237 10.18 7.96 -0.50
N ALA A 238 9.08 8.65 -0.18
CA ALA A 238 8.95 10.08 -0.49
C ALA A 238 9.50 10.97 0.63
N GLU A 239 10.20 12.03 0.27
CA GLU A 239 10.93 12.93 1.19
C GLU A 239 10.07 13.47 2.34
N LYS A 240 8.79 13.75 2.04
CA LYS A 240 7.86 14.37 2.99
C LYS A 240 6.70 13.44 3.36
N ASP A 241 6.87 12.14 3.20
CA ASP A 241 5.85 11.17 3.62
C ASP A 241 5.70 11.17 5.15
N LEU A 242 4.48 11.36 5.63
CA LEU A 242 4.18 11.37 7.07
C LEU A 242 3.83 9.97 7.59
N TYR A 243 3.51 9.03 6.70
CA TYR A 243 3.27 7.62 7.07
C TYR A 243 4.56 6.81 7.11
N PHE A 244 5.39 6.94 6.07
CA PHE A 244 6.58 6.16 5.82
C PHE A 244 7.75 7.09 5.52
N PRO A 245 8.36 7.69 6.56
CA PRO A 245 9.48 8.60 6.37
C PRO A 245 10.69 7.85 5.76
N PRO A 246 11.55 8.54 5.02
CA PRO A 246 12.75 7.95 4.41
C PRO A 246 13.66 7.20 5.39
N GLU A 247 13.66 7.60 6.66
CA GLU A 247 14.47 7.00 7.72
C GLU A 247 14.11 5.53 7.96
N ASP A 248 12.83 5.14 7.79
CA ASP A 248 12.40 3.75 7.94
C ASP A 248 13.05 2.86 6.87
N GLU A 249 13.10 3.34 5.63
CA GLU A 249 13.73 2.62 4.52
C GLU A 249 15.27 2.66 4.59
N GLN A 250 15.85 3.78 5.02
CA GLN A 250 17.28 3.89 5.27
C GLN A 250 17.74 2.93 6.37
N TRP A 251 16.91 2.70 7.38
CA TRP A 251 17.17 1.68 8.39
C TRP A 251 17.05 0.28 7.81
N ALA A 252 15.97 -0.04 7.09
CA ALA A 252 15.70 -1.37 6.56
C ALA A 252 16.77 -1.81 5.55
N SER A 253 17.22 -0.90 4.70
CA SER A 253 18.21 -1.19 3.63
C SER A 253 19.56 -1.65 4.17
N GLN A 254 19.93 -1.30 5.41
CA GLN A 254 21.19 -1.72 6.04
C GLN A 254 21.27 -3.24 6.25
N PHE A 255 20.14 -3.93 6.26
CA PHE A 255 20.06 -5.37 6.47
C PHE A 255 19.81 -6.15 5.18
N ILE A 256 19.51 -5.49 4.06
CA ILE A 256 19.24 -6.13 2.77
C ILE A 256 20.54 -6.27 2.00
N PRO A 257 20.95 -7.49 1.58
CA PRO A 257 22.25 -7.73 0.94
C PRO A 257 22.51 -6.88 -0.33
N ASP A 258 21.49 -6.68 -1.17
CA ASP A 258 21.53 -5.82 -2.37
C ASP A 258 20.39 -4.81 -2.30
N GLY A 259 20.40 -3.99 -1.23
CA GLY A 259 19.39 -2.97 -0.95
C GLY A 259 19.87 -1.58 -1.33
N GLU A 260 19.06 -0.83 -2.07
CA GLU A 260 19.26 0.58 -2.43
C GLU A 260 18.07 1.40 -1.95
N VAL A 261 18.33 2.63 -1.46
CA VAL A 261 17.29 3.61 -1.15
C VAL A 261 17.44 4.82 -2.07
N ARG A 262 16.35 5.22 -2.70
CA ARG A 262 16.29 6.41 -3.54
C ARG A 262 15.08 7.24 -3.17
N VAL A 263 15.31 8.35 -2.47
CA VAL A 263 14.23 9.21 -1.98
C VAL A 263 13.58 9.97 -3.13
N ILE A 264 12.26 9.85 -3.27
CA ILE A 264 11.46 10.66 -4.21
C ILE A 264 11.45 12.09 -3.66
N PRO A 265 12.02 13.07 -4.37
CA PRO A 265 12.07 14.45 -3.89
C PRO A 265 10.71 15.13 -4.05
N GLY A 266 10.42 16.14 -3.24
CA GLY A 266 9.23 16.94 -3.44
C GLY A 266 8.32 17.05 -2.22
N ILE A 267 7.14 17.62 -2.45
CA ILE A 267 6.22 18.03 -1.38
C ILE A 267 4.91 17.25 -1.35
N TRP A 268 4.73 16.30 -2.23
CA TRP A 268 3.47 15.54 -2.35
C TRP A 268 3.23 14.54 -1.20
N GLY A 269 4.23 14.34 -0.32
CA GLY A 269 4.13 13.41 0.80
C GLY A 269 3.88 11.99 0.32
N HIS A 270 2.95 11.29 0.95
CA HIS A 270 2.61 9.92 0.56
C HIS A 270 2.10 9.80 -0.88
N PHE A 271 1.41 10.83 -1.38
CA PHE A 271 0.84 10.84 -2.73
C PHE A 271 1.89 11.07 -3.84
N ALA A 272 3.16 11.24 -3.51
CA ALA A 272 4.25 11.10 -4.48
C ALA A 272 4.23 9.73 -5.18
N GLY A 273 3.80 8.67 -4.46
CA GLY A 273 3.60 7.33 -5.02
C GLY A 273 2.24 7.09 -5.67
N GLY A 274 1.39 8.11 -5.80
CA GLY A 274 -0.01 7.96 -6.25
C GLY A 274 -0.30 8.36 -7.70
N GLY A 275 0.72 8.72 -8.49
CA GLY A 275 0.53 9.13 -9.89
C GLY A 275 -0.18 10.49 -10.06
N ALA A 276 -0.17 11.32 -9.01
CA ALA A 276 -0.87 12.60 -9.01
C ALA A 276 -0.11 13.72 -9.76
N ASN A 277 1.17 13.54 -10.01
CA ASN A 277 2.01 14.45 -10.79
C ASN A 277 3.05 13.69 -11.62
N ASP A 278 3.45 14.29 -12.73
CA ASP A 278 4.35 13.66 -13.69
C ASP A 278 5.79 13.56 -13.18
N VAL A 279 6.24 14.50 -12.33
CA VAL A 279 7.63 14.52 -11.83
C VAL A 279 7.91 13.30 -10.96
N ASP A 280 7.04 13.02 -10.01
CA ASP A 280 7.18 11.86 -9.13
C ASP A 280 6.95 10.54 -9.91
N THR A 281 5.98 10.55 -10.83
CA THR A 281 5.70 9.42 -11.72
C THR A 281 6.92 9.04 -12.56
N ASP A 282 7.57 10.02 -13.19
CA ASP A 282 8.75 9.79 -14.02
C ASP A 282 9.97 9.38 -13.18
N PHE A 283 10.09 9.90 -11.96
CA PHE A 283 11.13 9.48 -11.01
C PHE A 283 10.99 7.99 -10.66
N ILE A 284 9.78 7.55 -10.35
CA ILE A 284 9.50 6.14 -10.02
C ILE A 284 9.75 5.25 -11.24
N ASP A 285 9.22 5.62 -12.43
CA ASP A 285 9.43 4.83 -13.66
C ASP A 285 10.93 4.72 -14.03
N ALA A 286 11.68 5.79 -13.87
CA ALA A 286 13.13 5.79 -14.10
C ALA A 286 13.85 4.84 -13.12
N GLY A 287 13.48 4.87 -11.83
CA GLY A 287 14.01 3.94 -10.83
C GLY A 287 13.72 2.48 -11.16
N LEU A 288 12.48 2.18 -11.55
CA LEU A 288 12.09 0.84 -11.98
C LEU A 288 12.85 0.40 -13.24
N ARG A 289 13.03 1.30 -14.20
CA ARG A 289 13.77 1.03 -15.44
C ARG A 289 15.23 0.70 -15.17
N GLU A 290 15.86 1.43 -14.28
CA GLU A 290 17.23 1.17 -13.86
C GLU A 290 17.35 -0.17 -13.14
N LEU A 291 16.45 -0.44 -12.20
CA LEU A 291 16.42 -1.73 -11.51
C LEU A 291 16.22 -2.90 -12.49
N MET A 292 15.34 -2.76 -13.47
CA MET A 292 15.11 -3.77 -14.50
C MET A 292 16.33 -4.01 -15.42
N SER A 293 17.24 -3.04 -15.53
CA SER A 293 18.50 -3.18 -16.28
C SER A 293 19.57 -3.98 -15.52
N LYS A 294 19.46 -4.10 -14.20
CA LYS A 294 20.37 -4.91 -13.36
C LYS A 294 20.07 -6.40 -13.54
N PRO A 295 21.06 -7.30 -13.37
CA PRO A 295 20.79 -8.73 -13.26
C PRO A 295 19.78 -9.00 -12.14
N GLY A 296 18.78 -9.82 -12.43
CA GLY A 296 17.85 -10.29 -11.39
C GLY A 296 18.42 -11.48 -10.65
N TYR A 297 17.84 -11.78 -9.47
CA TYR A 297 18.13 -13.03 -8.79
C TYR A 297 17.73 -14.23 -9.67
N ALA A 298 18.63 -15.18 -9.80
CA ALA A 298 18.37 -16.48 -10.40
C ALA A 298 18.73 -17.56 -9.39
N PRO A 299 17.79 -18.48 -9.05
CA PRO A 299 18.11 -19.56 -8.15
C PRO A 299 19.23 -20.44 -8.75
N PRO A 300 20.12 -20.99 -7.94
CA PRO A 300 21.13 -21.94 -8.41
C PRO A 300 20.44 -23.15 -9.06
N VAL A 301 21.02 -23.63 -10.17
CA VAL A 301 20.55 -24.78 -10.96
C VAL A 301 20.77 -26.07 -10.17
#